data_8120ff7301d0d6b50260a16d8cfa379b
#
_entry.id   8120ff7301d0d6b50260a16d8cfa379b
#
_cell.length_a   1.000
_cell.length_b   1.000
_cell.length_c   1.000
_cell.angle_alpha   90.00
_cell.angle_beta   90.00
_cell.angle_gamma   90.00
#
_symmetry.space_group_name_H-M   'P 1'
#
loop_
_entity.id
_entity.type
_entity.pdbx_description
1 polymer ?
#
loop_
_entity_poly.entity_id
_entity_poly.type
_entity_poly.pdbx_seq_one_letter_code
_entity_poly.pdbx_strand_id
1 'polypeptide(L)'
;MPSTSLKQGASQLTHLERLEAESMHIMREVMAEASKPVMLYSVGKDSAVMLHLARKAFYPAKPPFPLLHVDTTWKFRAMYEFRDRMARELGMDLIVHVNPDGLAQGINPFTHGSQVHTDVMKTQGLKQALDKHGFDVAFGGARRDEEKSRAKERIFSFRSAQHRWDPKNQRPELWSLYNTRKQKSESIRVFPISNWTELDVWQYIHLENIPIVPLYFSARRPVVKRDGALIMVDDDRMPLLPGERPEMRSVRFRTLGCYPLTGAVESEATTLPEIIQEMLLTKSSERQGRVIDHDAAASMEKKKQEGYF
;
A
#
# COMPACT_ATOMS: atom_id res chain seq x y z
N MET A 1 27.03 -10.76 -54.40
CA MET A 1 26.06 -11.23 -53.40
C MET A 1 25.98 -10.20 -52.29
N PRO A 2 24.88 -9.47 -52.08
CA PRO A 2 24.80 -8.53 -50.97
C PRO A 2 24.39 -9.30 -49.70
N SER A 3 25.19 -9.17 -48.65
CA SER A 3 24.92 -9.71 -47.31
C SER A 3 23.77 -8.94 -46.68
N THR A 4 22.64 -9.55 -46.53
CA THR A 4 21.47 -9.03 -45.82
C THR A 4 21.77 -9.06 -44.32
N SER A 5 22.20 -7.91 -43.81
CA SER A 5 22.31 -7.66 -42.38
C SER A 5 20.89 -7.60 -41.75
N LEU A 6 20.47 -8.70 -41.18
CA LEU A 6 19.31 -8.73 -40.27
C LEU A 6 19.70 -8.03 -38.97
N LYS A 7 19.60 -6.71 -38.93
CA LYS A 7 19.46 -5.95 -37.69
C LYS A 7 18.05 -6.24 -37.14
N GLN A 8 17.88 -7.33 -36.41
CA GLN A 8 16.79 -7.43 -35.46
C GLN A 8 17.05 -6.39 -34.37
N GLY A 9 16.42 -5.24 -34.50
CA GLY A 9 16.35 -4.28 -33.42
C GLY A 9 15.63 -4.94 -32.24
N ALA A 10 16.38 -5.33 -31.22
CA ALA A 10 15.79 -5.67 -29.95
C ALA A 10 14.94 -4.47 -29.51
N SER A 11 13.63 -4.61 -29.51
CA SER A 11 12.70 -3.60 -29.01
C SER A 11 13.12 -3.27 -27.58
N GLN A 12 13.61 -2.05 -27.35
CA GLN A 12 13.93 -1.62 -26.00
C GLN A 12 12.62 -1.51 -25.22
N LEU A 13 12.56 -2.16 -24.05
CA LEU A 13 11.43 -2.05 -23.15
C LEU A 13 11.19 -0.59 -22.77
N THR A 14 9.94 -0.18 -22.75
CA THR A 14 9.54 1.12 -22.22
C THR A 14 9.86 1.22 -20.72
N HIS A 15 9.76 2.40 -20.15
CA HIS A 15 9.99 2.61 -18.73
C HIS A 15 9.06 1.72 -17.87
N LEU A 16 7.75 1.72 -18.17
CA LEU A 16 6.78 0.92 -17.41
C LEU A 16 6.99 -0.59 -17.59
N GLU A 17 7.33 -1.05 -18.79
CA GLU A 17 7.65 -2.47 -19.03
C GLU A 17 8.88 -2.93 -18.25
N ARG A 18 9.88 -2.05 -18.07
CA ARG A 18 11.06 -2.37 -17.23
C ARG A 18 10.69 -2.47 -15.76
N LEU A 19 9.88 -1.54 -15.26
CA LEU A 19 9.39 -1.58 -13.88
C LEU A 19 8.50 -2.80 -13.62
N GLU A 20 7.65 -3.16 -14.56
CA GLU A 20 6.85 -4.38 -14.53
C GLU A 20 7.73 -5.63 -14.44
N ALA A 21 8.69 -5.74 -15.37
CA ALA A 21 9.60 -6.89 -15.43
C ALA A 21 10.43 -7.04 -14.13
N GLU A 22 10.94 -5.93 -13.59
CA GLU A 22 11.65 -5.92 -12.29
C GLU A 22 10.74 -6.41 -11.16
N SER A 23 9.52 -5.88 -11.06
CA SER A 23 8.57 -6.25 -10.01
C SER A 23 8.18 -7.72 -10.07
N MET A 24 7.93 -8.26 -11.27
CA MET A 24 7.63 -9.68 -11.46
C MET A 24 8.84 -10.57 -11.13
N HIS A 25 10.05 -10.14 -11.49
CA HIS A 25 11.28 -10.84 -11.13
C HIS A 25 11.43 -10.91 -9.60
N ILE A 26 11.29 -9.80 -8.89
CA ILE A 26 11.34 -9.75 -7.42
C ILE A 26 10.33 -10.72 -6.79
N MET A 27 9.10 -10.76 -7.28
CA MET A 27 8.08 -11.68 -6.75
C MET A 27 8.45 -13.15 -6.97
N ARG A 28 9.02 -13.48 -8.12
CA ARG A 28 9.47 -14.85 -8.45
C ARG A 28 10.68 -15.27 -7.61
N GLU A 29 11.65 -14.36 -7.38
CA GLU A 29 12.80 -14.61 -6.51
C GLU A 29 12.35 -14.94 -5.07
N VAL A 30 11.36 -14.23 -4.55
CA VAL A 30 10.79 -14.54 -3.23
C VAL A 30 10.21 -15.95 -3.20
N MET A 31 9.48 -16.34 -4.25
CA MET A 31 8.82 -17.65 -4.27
C MET A 31 9.79 -18.81 -4.40
N ALA A 32 11.01 -18.57 -4.90
CA ALA A 32 12.05 -19.60 -4.97
C ALA A 32 12.60 -19.97 -3.58
N GLU A 33 12.55 -19.06 -2.60
CA GLU A 33 13.22 -19.20 -1.32
C GLU A 33 12.30 -19.11 -0.09
N ALA A 34 11.14 -18.41 -0.21
CA ALA A 34 10.22 -18.24 0.89
C ALA A 34 9.46 -19.53 1.22
N SER A 35 9.36 -19.85 2.49
CA SER A 35 8.60 -21.03 2.95
C SER A 35 7.11 -20.72 3.07
N LYS A 36 6.75 -19.52 3.50
CA LYS A 36 5.35 -19.12 3.72
C LYS A 36 5.14 -17.63 3.44
N PRO A 37 5.13 -17.23 2.17
CA PRO A 37 4.92 -15.84 1.79
C PRO A 37 3.46 -15.42 1.90
N VAL A 38 3.23 -14.10 2.07
CA VAL A 38 1.91 -13.47 2.08
C VAL A 38 1.98 -12.12 1.38
N MET A 39 0.90 -11.68 0.75
CA MET A 39 0.82 -10.33 0.20
C MET A 39 -0.10 -9.46 1.05
N LEU A 40 0.44 -8.35 1.56
CA LEU A 40 -0.36 -7.37 2.29
C LEU A 40 -1.30 -6.64 1.33
N TYR A 41 -2.59 -6.73 1.61
CA TYR A 41 -3.63 -6.15 0.77
C TYR A 41 -4.35 -5.02 1.50
N SER A 42 -3.82 -3.80 1.36
CA SER A 42 -4.38 -2.60 2.00
C SER A 42 -5.58 -2.02 1.28
N VAL A 43 -5.93 -2.54 0.10
CA VAL A 43 -7.01 -2.07 -0.79
C VAL A 43 -6.71 -0.70 -1.41
N GLY A 44 -5.50 -0.18 -1.26
CA GLY A 44 -5.04 1.04 -1.93
C GLY A 44 -4.56 0.78 -3.36
N LYS A 45 -4.30 1.86 -4.12
CA LYS A 45 -3.82 1.81 -5.51
C LYS A 45 -2.54 0.97 -5.67
N ASP A 46 -1.60 1.13 -4.73
CA ASP A 46 -0.32 0.42 -4.75
C ASP A 46 -0.51 -1.10 -4.56
N SER A 47 -1.38 -1.50 -3.63
CA SER A 47 -1.71 -2.92 -3.44
C SER A 47 -2.53 -3.51 -4.61
N ALA A 48 -3.32 -2.69 -5.31
CA ALA A 48 -4.02 -3.13 -6.53
C ALA A 48 -3.02 -3.40 -7.67
N VAL A 49 -2.04 -2.52 -7.86
CA VAL A 49 -0.93 -2.73 -8.82
C VAL A 49 -0.14 -3.98 -8.45
N MET A 50 0.23 -4.16 -7.19
CA MET A 50 0.94 -5.35 -6.74
C MET A 50 0.18 -6.65 -7.00
N LEU A 51 -1.13 -6.66 -6.75
CA LEU A 51 -1.97 -7.83 -7.03
C LEU A 51 -2.04 -8.14 -8.53
N HIS A 52 -2.12 -7.11 -9.36
CA HIS A 52 -2.08 -7.24 -10.82
C HIS A 52 -0.73 -7.81 -11.29
N LEU A 53 0.38 -7.26 -10.80
CA LEU A 53 1.74 -7.75 -11.10
C LEU A 53 1.94 -9.20 -10.65
N ALA A 54 1.43 -9.57 -9.46
CA ALA A 54 1.49 -10.94 -8.98
C ALA A 54 0.74 -11.90 -9.92
N ARG A 55 -0.45 -11.51 -10.39
CA ARG A 55 -1.19 -12.33 -11.36
C ARG A 55 -0.43 -12.50 -12.68
N LYS A 56 0.20 -11.45 -13.18
CA LYS A 56 1.05 -11.53 -14.39
C LYS A 56 2.29 -12.40 -14.14
N ALA A 57 2.94 -12.27 -12.96
CA ALA A 57 4.14 -13.00 -12.61
C ALA A 57 3.95 -14.51 -12.59
N PHE A 58 2.77 -14.98 -12.18
CA PHE A 58 2.47 -16.40 -12.01
C PHE A 58 1.47 -16.97 -13.03
N TYR A 59 1.05 -16.15 -14.02
CA TYR A 59 0.16 -16.60 -15.08
C TYR A 59 0.73 -17.86 -15.79
N PRO A 60 -0.09 -18.90 -16.10
CA PRO A 60 -1.57 -18.97 -15.97
C PRO A 60 -2.05 -19.43 -14.58
N ALA A 61 -1.17 -19.76 -13.66
CA ALA A 61 -1.53 -20.13 -12.30
C ALA A 61 -1.93 -18.92 -11.47
N LYS A 62 -2.61 -19.16 -10.34
CA LYS A 62 -2.83 -18.14 -9.31
C LYS A 62 -1.50 -17.81 -8.61
N PRO A 63 -1.34 -16.58 -8.08
CA PRO A 63 -0.26 -16.28 -7.15
C PRO A 63 -0.24 -17.31 -6.00
N PRO A 64 0.92 -17.94 -5.70
CA PRO A 64 1.00 -19.06 -4.76
C PRO A 64 1.11 -18.57 -3.29
N PHE A 65 0.41 -17.53 -2.95
CA PHE A 65 0.34 -16.95 -1.60
C PHE A 65 -1.02 -16.28 -1.37
N PRO A 66 -1.50 -16.22 -0.12
CA PRO A 66 -2.74 -15.55 0.22
C PRO A 66 -2.56 -14.02 0.29
N LEU A 67 -3.68 -13.32 0.27
CA LEU A 67 -3.78 -11.91 0.63
C LEU A 67 -4.01 -11.77 2.15
N LEU A 68 -3.34 -10.82 2.79
CA LEU A 68 -3.58 -10.47 4.19
C LEU A 68 -4.06 -9.03 4.29
N HIS A 69 -5.28 -8.86 4.77
CA HIS A 69 -5.84 -7.55 5.12
C HIS A 69 -5.85 -7.38 6.64
N VAL A 70 -5.08 -6.41 7.15
CA VAL A 70 -5.17 -5.99 8.55
C VAL A 70 -6.30 -4.99 8.66
N ASP A 71 -7.40 -5.44 9.22
CA ASP A 71 -8.60 -4.63 9.40
C ASP A 71 -8.53 -3.88 10.73
N THR A 72 -8.50 -2.56 10.62
CA THR A 72 -8.49 -1.67 11.79
C THR A 72 -9.89 -1.35 12.31
N THR A 73 -10.94 -1.99 11.75
CA THR A 73 -12.37 -1.71 11.94
C THR A 73 -12.82 -0.31 11.49
N TRP A 74 -11.88 0.53 11.09
CA TRP A 74 -12.10 1.91 10.67
C TRP A 74 -11.63 2.12 9.21
N LYS A 75 -12.25 1.40 8.27
CA LYS A 75 -12.09 1.65 6.84
C LYS A 75 -13.36 2.27 6.26
N PHE A 76 -13.23 2.90 5.10
CA PHE A 76 -14.40 3.34 4.32
C PHE A 76 -15.21 2.13 3.84
N ARG A 77 -16.53 2.23 3.80
CA ARG A 77 -17.41 1.16 3.33
C ARG A 77 -17.04 0.68 1.94
N ALA A 78 -16.78 1.61 1.03
CA ALA A 78 -16.35 1.28 -0.33
C ALA A 78 -15.05 0.44 -0.39
N MET A 79 -14.16 0.55 0.62
CA MET A 79 -12.96 -0.29 0.68
C MET A 79 -13.27 -1.73 1.07
N TYR A 80 -14.19 -1.95 2.00
CA TYR A 80 -14.62 -3.30 2.37
C TYR A 80 -15.29 -4.02 1.20
N GLU A 81 -16.23 -3.36 0.54
CA GLU A 81 -16.94 -3.89 -0.63
C GLU A 81 -15.97 -4.23 -1.76
N PHE A 82 -15.04 -3.32 -2.05
CA PHE A 82 -14.05 -3.53 -3.10
C PHE A 82 -13.09 -4.69 -2.76
N ARG A 83 -12.61 -4.77 -1.50
CA ARG A 83 -11.74 -5.84 -1.02
C ARG A 83 -12.35 -7.22 -1.27
N ASP A 84 -13.57 -7.40 -0.79
CA ASP A 84 -14.24 -8.71 -0.82
C ASP A 84 -14.65 -9.10 -2.25
N ARG A 85 -15.03 -8.11 -3.06
CA ARG A 85 -15.30 -8.31 -4.48
C ARG A 85 -14.05 -8.76 -5.22
N MET A 86 -12.95 -8.02 -5.10
CA MET A 86 -11.71 -8.32 -5.82
C MET A 86 -11.12 -9.67 -5.43
N ALA A 87 -11.09 -10.01 -4.14
CA ALA A 87 -10.59 -11.31 -3.69
C ALA A 87 -11.41 -12.46 -4.31
N ARG A 88 -12.73 -12.33 -4.36
CA ARG A 88 -13.65 -13.32 -4.95
C ARG A 88 -13.49 -13.42 -6.47
N GLU A 89 -13.52 -12.29 -7.19
CA GLU A 89 -13.42 -12.25 -8.65
C GLU A 89 -12.07 -12.82 -9.15
N LEU A 90 -11.00 -12.57 -8.41
CA LEU A 90 -9.67 -13.06 -8.75
C LEU A 90 -9.38 -14.45 -8.16
N GLY A 91 -10.31 -15.00 -7.39
CA GLY A 91 -10.17 -16.30 -6.74
C GLY A 91 -8.98 -16.38 -5.79
N MET A 92 -8.63 -15.28 -5.14
CA MET A 92 -7.54 -15.21 -4.18
C MET A 92 -8.01 -15.58 -2.78
N ASP A 93 -7.19 -16.31 -2.05
CA ASP A 93 -7.41 -16.57 -0.63
C ASP A 93 -7.17 -15.28 0.15
N LEU A 94 -8.19 -14.79 0.86
CA LEU A 94 -8.14 -13.57 1.65
C LEU A 94 -8.20 -13.88 3.15
N ILE A 95 -7.15 -13.51 3.85
CA ILE A 95 -7.09 -13.54 5.31
C ILE A 95 -7.38 -12.13 5.81
N VAL A 96 -8.42 -11.98 6.62
CA VAL A 96 -8.75 -10.73 7.32
C VAL A 96 -8.39 -10.90 8.78
N HIS A 97 -7.52 -10.03 9.29
CA HIS A 97 -7.10 -10.04 10.69
C HIS A 97 -7.48 -8.72 11.37
N VAL A 98 -8.20 -8.82 12.47
CA VAL A 98 -8.48 -7.73 13.40
C VAL A 98 -7.68 -8.00 14.67
N ASN A 99 -7.06 -6.97 15.26
CA ASN A 99 -6.42 -7.12 16.56
C ASN A 99 -7.48 -7.38 17.65
N PRO A 100 -7.51 -8.59 18.25
CA PRO A 100 -8.56 -8.94 19.23
C PRO A 100 -8.45 -8.12 20.50
N ASP A 101 -7.23 -7.78 20.94
CA ASP A 101 -7.02 -7.00 22.15
C ASP A 101 -7.48 -5.54 21.97
N GLY A 102 -7.17 -4.97 20.81
CA GLY A 102 -7.62 -3.63 20.45
C GLY A 102 -9.15 -3.56 20.30
N LEU A 103 -9.76 -4.61 19.75
CA LEU A 103 -11.22 -4.73 19.66
C LEU A 103 -11.88 -4.81 21.05
N ALA A 104 -11.34 -5.64 21.93
CA ALA A 104 -11.84 -5.79 23.31
C ALA A 104 -11.74 -4.50 24.13
N GLN A 105 -10.71 -3.69 23.88
CA GLN A 105 -10.51 -2.38 24.51
C GLN A 105 -11.30 -1.26 23.83
N GLY A 106 -12.03 -1.52 22.75
CA GLY A 106 -12.78 -0.50 22.00
C GLY A 106 -11.92 0.58 21.37
N ILE A 107 -10.67 0.23 20.98
CA ILE A 107 -9.72 1.19 20.42
C ILE A 107 -10.26 1.80 19.12
N ASN A 108 -10.45 3.11 19.13
CA ASN A 108 -10.94 3.84 17.96
C ASN A 108 -10.21 5.20 17.81
N PRO A 109 -10.26 5.82 16.61
CA PRO A 109 -9.48 7.04 16.34
C PRO A 109 -9.98 8.29 17.08
N PHE A 110 -11.23 8.32 17.56
CA PHE A 110 -11.80 9.51 18.21
C PHE A 110 -11.49 9.57 19.69
N THR A 111 -11.58 8.45 20.41
CA THR A 111 -11.38 8.41 21.86
C THR A 111 -9.93 8.17 22.25
N HIS A 112 -9.14 7.49 21.39
CA HIS A 112 -7.76 7.10 21.67
C HIS A 112 -6.74 7.88 20.82
N GLY A 113 -7.20 8.63 19.82
CA GLY A 113 -6.35 9.38 18.89
C GLY A 113 -5.73 8.52 17.79
N SER A 114 -5.17 9.21 16.79
CA SER A 114 -4.62 8.60 15.57
C SER A 114 -3.44 7.68 15.84
N GLN A 115 -2.56 8.06 16.76
CA GLN A 115 -1.33 7.34 17.08
C GLN A 115 -1.63 6.01 17.76
N VAL A 116 -2.41 5.99 18.83
CA VAL A 116 -2.78 4.77 19.57
C VAL A 116 -3.56 3.82 18.68
N HIS A 117 -4.56 4.34 17.97
CA HIS A 117 -5.35 3.54 17.03
C HIS A 117 -4.46 2.90 15.96
N THR A 118 -3.52 3.65 15.37
CA THR A 118 -2.62 3.09 14.35
C THR A 118 -1.66 2.06 14.93
N ASP A 119 -1.10 2.32 16.10
CA ASP A 119 -0.18 1.37 16.71
C ASP A 119 -0.89 0.07 17.08
N VAL A 120 -1.98 0.14 17.83
CA VAL A 120 -2.68 -1.05 18.32
C VAL A 120 -3.37 -1.79 17.17
N MET A 121 -4.22 -1.11 16.40
CA MET A 121 -5.07 -1.79 15.42
C MET A 121 -4.32 -2.17 14.13
N LYS A 122 -3.27 -1.43 13.75
CA LYS A 122 -2.54 -1.69 12.52
C LYS A 122 -1.19 -2.34 12.77
N THR A 123 -0.30 -1.73 13.59
CA THR A 123 1.07 -2.24 13.78
C THR A 123 1.08 -3.53 14.57
N GLN A 124 0.43 -3.57 15.73
CA GLN A 124 0.32 -4.77 16.53
C GLN A 124 -0.53 -5.84 15.82
N GLY A 125 -1.65 -5.44 15.20
CA GLY A 125 -2.48 -6.35 14.40
C GLY A 125 -1.70 -7.03 13.27
N LEU A 126 -0.81 -6.30 12.58
CA LEU A 126 0.06 -6.90 11.56
C LEU A 126 1.02 -7.94 12.15
N LYS A 127 1.70 -7.61 13.26
CA LYS A 127 2.61 -8.53 13.95
C LYS A 127 1.89 -9.81 14.37
N GLN A 128 0.74 -9.66 15.04
CA GLN A 128 -0.10 -10.78 15.43
C GLN A 128 -0.49 -11.69 14.25
N ALA A 129 -0.90 -11.09 13.13
CA ALA A 129 -1.27 -11.86 11.94
C ALA A 129 -0.10 -12.65 11.37
N LEU A 130 1.07 -12.02 11.27
CA LEU A 130 2.26 -12.66 10.73
C LEU A 130 2.73 -13.83 11.61
N ASP A 131 2.75 -13.62 12.93
CA ASP A 131 3.14 -14.63 13.90
C ASP A 131 2.12 -15.78 13.96
N LYS A 132 0.82 -15.46 14.05
CA LYS A 132 -0.27 -16.43 14.07
C LYS A 132 -0.23 -17.39 12.89
N HIS A 133 0.06 -16.86 11.71
CA HIS A 133 0.10 -17.66 10.48
C HIS A 133 1.52 -18.17 10.15
N GLY A 134 2.55 -17.72 10.85
CA GLY A 134 3.93 -18.11 10.62
C GLY A 134 4.47 -17.64 9.25
N PHE A 135 4.04 -16.46 8.79
CA PHE A 135 4.53 -15.90 7.53
C PHE A 135 5.97 -15.43 7.67
N ASP A 136 6.83 -15.91 6.79
CA ASP A 136 8.25 -15.58 6.79
C ASP A 136 8.61 -14.45 5.82
N VAL A 137 7.79 -14.21 4.80
CA VAL A 137 7.92 -13.11 3.86
C VAL A 137 6.58 -12.41 3.66
N ALA A 138 6.59 -11.08 3.67
CA ALA A 138 5.40 -10.29 3.37
C ALA A 138 5.69 -9.25 2.28
N PHE A 139 4.98 -9.35 1.15
CA PHE A 139 5.00 -8.34 0.10
C PHE A 139 4.24 -7.09 0.53
N GLY A 140 4.79 -5.92 0.25
CA GLY A 140 4.18 -4.63 0.54
C GLY A 140 4.35 -3.61 -0.57
N GLY A 141 3.40 -2.70 -0.67
CA GLY A 141 3.32 -1.68 -1.72
C GLY A 141 4.08 -0.38 -1.44
N ALA A 142 5.09 -0.41 -0.57
CA ALA A 142 5.86 0.80 -0.27
C ALA A 142 6.79 1.17 -1.44
N ARG A 143 6.89 2.47 -1.70
CA ARG A 143 7.73 3.05 -2.74
C ARG A 143 8.73 4.04 -2.13
N ARG A 144 9.90 4.18 -2.76
CA ARG A 144 10.95 5.10 -2.30
C ARG A 144 10.58 6.57 -2.42
N ASP A 145 9.70 6.93 -3.37
CA ASP A 145 9.27 8.30 -3.58
C ASP A 145 8.21 8.80 -2.58
N GLU A 146 7.58 7.90 -1.81
CA GLU A 146 6.55 8.29 -0.84
C GLU A 146 7.09 9.23 0.24
N GLU A 147 8.28 8.91 0.77
CA GLU A 147 8.94 9.69 1.82
C GLU A 147 10.41 9.29 2.04
N LYS A 148 11.17 10.18 2.73
CA LYS A 148 12.63 10.02 2.93
C LYS A 148 13.01 8.70 3.65
N SER A 149 12.21 8.23 4.60
CA SER A 149 12.53 7.00 5.33
C SER A 149 12.34 5.76 4.46
N ARG A 150 11.44 5.80 3.47
CA ARG A 150 11.27 4.74 2.48
C ARG A 150 12.47 4.63 1.53
N ALA A 151 13.10 5.74 1.18
CA ALA A 151 14.29 5.74 0.34
C ALA A 151 15.49 5.01 0.99
N LYS A 152 15.53 4.92 2.33
CA LYS A 152 16.56 4.18 3.07
C LYS A 152 16.31 2.67 3.14
N GLU A 153 15.09 2.23 2.87
CA GLU A 153 14.69 0.83 2.97
C GLU A 153 15.10 0.06 1.71
N ARG A 154 15.57 -1.19 1.89
CA ARG A 154 15.89 -2.09 0.78
C ARG A 154 14.62 -2.68 0.19
N ILE A 155 14.71 -3.22 -1.04
CA ILE A 155 13.62 -3.99 -1.65
C ILE A 155 13.33 -5.23 -0.81
N PHE A 156 14.39 -5.92 -0.32
CA PHE A 156 14.31 -7.01 0.65
C PHE A 156 14.72 -6.49 2.03
N SER A 157 13.75 -6.06 2.81
CA SER A 157 13.94 -5.43 4.12
C SER A 157 13.84 -6.46 5.23
N PHE A 158 14.98 -6.82 5.83
CA PHE A 158 15.07 -7.80 6.90
C PHE A 158 14.52 -7.25 8.21
N ARG A 159 13.79 -8.10 8.92
CA ARG A 159 13.18 -7.83 10.22
C ARG A 159 13.67 -8.83 11.26
N SER A 160 13.97 -8.36 12.45
CA SER A 160 14.28 -9.23 13.59
C SER A 160 13.07 -10.09 13.99
N ALA A 161 13.28 -11.01 14.93
CA ALA A 161 12.21 -11.80 15.55
C ALA A 161 11.08 -10.94 16.18
N GLN A 162 11.37 -9.69 16.54
CA GLN A 162 10.38 -8.74 17.05
C GLN A 162 9.81 -7.82 15.95
N HIS A 163 9.99 -8.19 14.69
CA HIS A 163 9.60 -7.42 13.49
C HIS A 163 10.29 -6.05 13.34
N ARG A 164 11.38 -5.79 14.06
CA ARG A 164 12.09 -4.51 14.02
C ARG A 164 12.99 -4.41 12.80
N TRP A 165 12.99 -3.22 12.20
CA TRP A 165 13.92 -2.87 11.15
C TRP A 165 15.19 -2.24 11.74
N ASP A 166 16.36 -2.79 11.36
CA ASP A 166 17.65 -2.20 11.66
C ASP A 166 18.35 -1.83 10.35
N PRO A 167 18.54 -0.52 10.06
CA PRO A 167 19.18 -0.08 8.82
C PRO A 167 20.63 -0.52 8.67
N LYS A 168 21.32 -0.84 9.79
CA LYS A 168 22.71 -1.28 9.79
C LYS A 168 22.88 -2.76 9.40
N ASN A 169 21.84 -3.56 9.61
CA ASN A 169 21.84 -5.01 9.37
C ASN A 169 21.07 -5.40 8.11
N GLN A 170 21.03 -4.53 7.10
CA GLN A 170 20.42 -4.84 5.81
C GLN A 170 21.47 -5.33 4.82
N ARG A 171 21.05 -6.24 3.94
CA ARG A 171 21.94 -6.77 2.91
C ARG A 171 22.01 -5.85 1.71
N PRO A 172 23.18 -5.70 1.06
CA PRO A 172 23.31 -4.93 -0.17
C PRO A 172 22.56 -5.64 -1.32
N GLU A 173 21.99 -4.84 -2.23
CA GLU A 173 21.27 -5.31 -3.41
C GLU A 173 21.99 -4.85 -4.69
N LEU A 174 23.28 -5.20 -4.78
CA LEU A 174 24.12 -4.84 -5.92
C LEU A 174 23.65 -5.62 -7.16
N TRP A 175 23.59 -4.94 -8.28
CA TRP A 175 23.20 -5.51 -9.60
C TRP A 175 21.84 -6.21 -9.61
N SER A 176 20.89 -5.77 -8.77
CA SER A 176 19.59 -6.41 -8.61
C SER A 176 19.66 -7.88 -8.20
N LEU A 177 20.73 -8.28 -7.52
CA LEU A 177 20.86 -9.60 -6.91
C LEU A 177 20.24 -9.56 -5.51
N TYR A 178 19.23 -10.37 -5.30
CA TYR A 178 18.49 -10.45 -4.06
C TYR A 178 18.92 -11.68 -3.26
N ASN A 179 18.98 -11.52 -1.96
CA ASN A 179 19.35 -12.61 -1.05
C ASN A 179 18.28 -12.74 0.02
N THR A 180 17.47 -13.77 -0.09
CA THR A 180 16.36 -14.10 0.82
C THR A 180 16.77 -15.00 1.98
N ARG A 181 18.06 -15.44 2.04
CA ARG A 181 18.55 -16.28 3.12
C ARG A 181 18.43 -15.53 4.45
N LYS A 182 17.62 -16.06 5.38
CA LYS A 182 17.34 -15.47 6.69
C LYS A 182 17.64 -16.45 7.82
N GLN A 183 17.80 -15.94 9.02
CA GLN A 183 17.85 -16.77 10.23
C GLN A 183 16.44 -17.28 10.58
N LYS A 184 16.36 -18.33 11.36
CA LYS A 184 15.07 -19.02 11.68
C LYS A 184 14.03 -18.10 12.32
N SER A 185 14.47 -17.05 13.02
CA SER A 185 13.58 -16.08 13.70
C SER A 185 13.37 -14.77 12.93
N GLU A 186 14.00 -14.59 11.78
CA GLU A 186 13.87 -13.38 10.96
C GLU A 186 12.72 -13.50 9.97
N SER A 187 12.16 -12.37 9.60
CA SER A 187 11.21 -12.25 8.48
C SER A 187 11.67 -11.18 7.49
N ILE A 188 11.14 -11.19 6.29
CA ILE A 188 11.47 -10.23 5.25
C ILE A 188 10.22 -9.48 4.81
N ARG A 189 10.32 -8.15 4.71
CA ARG A 189 9.37 -7.33 3.98
C ARG A 189 9.91 -7.11 2.58
N VAL A 190 9.14 -7.41 1.55
CA VAL A 190 9.56 -7.24 0.16
C VAL A 190 8.71 -6.19 -0.51
N PHE A 191 9.36 -5.25 -1.21
CA PHE A 191 8.73 -4.10 -1.85
C PHE A 191 8.92 -4.15 -3.37
N PRO A 192 8.13 -4.93 -4.11
CA PRO A 192 8.31 -5.12 -5.55
C PRO A 192 8.20 -3.85 -6.38
N ILE A 193 7.42 -2.87 -5.90
CA ILE A 193 7.23 -1.57 -6.57
C ILE A 193 8.05 -0.45 -5.94
N SER A 194 9.14 -0.77 -5.22
CA SER A 194 9.98 0.21 -4.51
C SER A 194 10.53 1.31 -5.42
N ASN A 195 10.85 0.98 -6.67
CA ASN A 195 11.42 1.91 -7.65
C ASN A 195 10.38 2.68 -8.47
N TRP A 196 9.09 2.42 -8.24
CA TRP A 196 8.00 3.12 -8.92
C TRP A 196 7.74 4.49 -8.29
N THR A 197 7.40 5.48 -9.10
CA THR A 197 6.83 6.75 -8.63
C THR A 197 5.32 6.67 -8.52
N GLU A 198 4.69 7.66 -7.84
CA GLU A 198 3.23 7.75 -7.81
C GLU A 198 2.65 7.88 -9.23
N LEU A 199 3.34 8.63 -10.10
CA LEU A 199 2.93 8.79 -11.49
C LEU A 199 2.99 7.45 -12.25
N ASP A 200 4.05 6.66 -12.06
CA ASP A 200 4.17 5.34 -12.69
C ASP A 200 2.99 4.43 -12.29
N VAL A 201 2.61 4.45 -11.01
CA VAL A 201 1.46 3.69 -10.50
C VAL A 201 0.17 4.10 -11.22
N TRP A 202 -0.10 5.42 -11.35
CA TRP A 202 -1.30 5.89 -12.02
C TRP A 202 -1.32 5.61 -13.52
N GLN A 203 -0.18 5.79 -14.20
CA GLN A 203 -0.03 5.47 -15.62
C GLN A 203 -0.22 3.96 -15.87
N TYR A 204 0.33 3.12 -15.02
CA TYR A 204 0.20 1.67 -15.12
C TYR A 204 -1.23 1.20 -14.85
N ILE A 205 -1.92 1.79 -13.85
CA ILE A 205 -3.34 1.53 -13.60
C ILE A 205 -4.18 1.87 -14.85
N HIS A 206 -3.87 2.99 -15.50
CA HIS A 206 -4.57 3.40 -16.73
C HIS A 206 -4.27 2.47 -17.91
N LEU A 207 -3.00 2.13 -18.13
CA LEU A 207 -2.56 1.27 -19.22
C LEU A 207 -3.14 -0.14 -19.14
N GLU A 208 -3.10 -0.74 -17.96
CA GLU A 208 -3.53 -2.12 -17.70
C GLU A 208 -5.02 -2.22 -17.28
N ASN A 209 -5.74 -1.10 -17.22
CA ASN A 209 -7.14 -1.03 -16.78
C ASN A 209 -7.36 -1.71 -15.41
N ILE A 210 -6.45 -1.46 -14.45
CA ILE A 210 -6.52 -2.08 -13.13
C ILE A 210 -7.69 -1.51 -12.34
N PRO A 211 -8.61 -2.35 -11.82
CA PRO A 211 -9.68 -1.91 -10.95
C PRO A 211 -9.12 -1.28 -9.66
N ILE A 212 -9.67 -0.13 -9.28
CA ILE A 212 -9.34 0.57 -8.02
C ILE A 212 -10.61 1.01 -7.31
N VAL A 213 -10.46 1.36 -6.01
CA VAL A 213 -11.58 1.82 -5.20
C VAL A 213 -12.15 3.12 -5.77
N PRO A 214 -13.49 3.28 -5.90
CA PRO A 214 -14.11 4.49 -6.44
C PRO A 214 -13.79 5.79 -5.70
N LEU A 215 -13.27 5.70 -4.49
CA LEU A 215 -12.84 6.87 -3.69
C LEU A 215 -11.67 7.65 -4.32
N TYR A 216 -10.94 7.05 -5.23
CA TYR A 216 -9.87 7.74 -5.96
C TYR A 216 -10.39 8.73 -7.02
N PHE A 217 -11.63 8.55 -7.47
CA PHE A 217 -12.27 9.45 -8.44
C PHE A 217 -13.09 10.50 -7.71
N SER A 218 -13.14 11.72 -8.28
CA SER A 218 -13.96 12.78 -7.76
C SER A 218 -15.44 12.42 -7.79
N ALA A 219 -16.12 12.72 -6.70
CA ALA A 219 -17.58 12.66 -6.59
C ALA A 219 -18.05 13.63 -5.50
N ARG A 220 -19.32 14.00 -5.56
CA ARG A 220 -19.94 14.80 -4.49
C ARG A 220 -20.11 13.94 -3.25
N ARG A 221 -19.39 14.30 -2.19
CA ARG A 221 -19.39 13.57 -0.91
C ARG A 221 -19.62 14.53 0.26
N PRO A 222 -20.30 14.06 1.33
CA PRO A 222 -20.43 14.86 2.56
C PRO A 222 -19.07 14.92 3.27
N VAL A 223 -18.57 16.13 3.51
CA VAL A 223 -17.31 16.37 4.20
C VAL A 223 -17.48 17.41 5.30
N VAL A 224 -16.67 17.31 6.33
CA VAL A 224 -16.46 18.34 7.35
C VAL A 224 -15.02 18.81 7.31
N LYS A 225 -14.75 20.03 7.73
CA LYS A 225 -13.40 20.58 7.79
C LYS A 225 -12.88 20.51 9.23
N ARG A 226 -11.81 19.72 9.46
CA ARG A 226 -11.13 19.62 10.76
C ARG A 226 -9.63 19.83 10.55
N ASP A 227 -9.03 20.72 11.33
CA ASP A 227 -7.59 21.04 11.31
C ASP A 227 -7.04 21.28 9.89
N GLY A 228 -7.82 21.94 9.05
CA GLY A 228 -7.46 22.23 7.66
C GLY A 228 -7.67 21.08 6.66
N ALA A 229 -7.99 19.88 7.14
CA ALA A 229 -8.28 18.72 6.29
C ALA A 229 -9.78 18.57 6.03
N LEU A 230 -10.13 18.06 4.83
CA LEU A 230 -11.50 17.66 4.49
C LEU A 230 -11.69 16.19 4.88
N ILE A 231 -12.51 15.94 5.89
CA ILE A 231 -12.82 14.60 6.37
C ILE A 231 -14.19 14.18 5.83
N MET A 232 -14.24 13.09 5.06
CA MET A 232 -15.49 12.55 4.56
C MET A 232 -16.29 11.92 5.70
N VAL A 233 -17.58 12.22 5.74
CA VAL A 233 -18.55 11.55 6.64
C VAL A 233 -19.09 10.33 5.90
N ASP A 234 -18.48 9.18 6.12
CA ASP A 234 -18.81 7.93 5.43
C ASP A 234 -20.01 7.20 6.05
N ASP A 235 -20.12 7.28 7.36
CA ASP A 235 -21.20 6.69 8.15
C ASP A 235 -21.34 7.35 9.55
N ASP A 236 -22.28 6.85 10.34
CA ASP A 236 -22.70 7.35 11.66
C ASP A 236 -21.71 7.04 12.79
N ARG A 237 -20.64 6.29 12.54
CA ARG A 237 -19.55 6.07 13.50
C ARG A 237 -18.76 7.34 13.77
N MET A 238 -18.82 8.32 12.86
CA MET A 238 -18.11 9.59 13.03
C MET A 238 -18.97 10.56 13.85
N PRO A 239 -18.58 10.88 15.11
CA PRO A 239 -19.26 11.91 15.88
C PRO A 239 -19.00 13.29 15.27
N LEU A 240 -20.07 14.02 15.00
CA LEU A 240 -19.99 15.42 14.59
C LEU A 240 -19.77 16.30 15.81
N LEU A 241 -18.93 17.33 15.67
CA LEU A 241 -18.71 18.31 16.73
C LEU A 241 -19.92 19.27 16.85
N PRO A 242 -20.15 19.91 18.00
CA PRO A 242 -21.22 20.89 18.16
C PRO A 242 -21.14 22.00 17.11
N GLY A 243 -22.22 22.15 16.34
CA GLY A 243 -22.30 23.14 15.25
C GLY A 243 -21.72 22.69 13.91
N GLU A 244 -21.05 21.53 13.86
CA GLU A 244 -20.49 20.98 12.64
C GLU A 244 -21.61 20.41 11.75
N ARG A 245 -21.59 20.78 10.46
CA ARG A 245 -22.55 20.28 9.47
C ARG A 245 -21.79 19.78 8.26
N PRO A 246 -22.05 18.54 7.80
CA PRO A 246 -21.45 18.05 6.56
C PRO A 246 -21.89 18.88 5.35
N GLU A 247 -20.91 19.27 4.54
CA GLU A 247 -21.13 19.97 3.27
C GLU A 247 -20.85 19.01 2.10
N MET A 248 -21.71 19.08 1.07
CA MET A 248 -21.50 18.29 -0.16
C MET A 248 -20.47 18.98 -1.04
N ARG A 249 -19.28 18.39 -1.16
CA ARG A 249 -18.18 18.89 -2.02
C ARG A 249 -17.72 17.84 -3.02
N SER A 250 -17.24 18.30 -4.19
CA SER A 250 -16.54 17.44 -5.15
C SER A 250 -15.15 17.12 -4.61
N VAL A 251 -14.95 15.89 -4.15
CA VAL A 251 -13.70 15.46 -3.52
C VAL A 251 -13.29 14.06 -3.97
N ARG A 252 -11.98 13.81 -3.98
CA ARG A 252 -11.37 12.50 -4.13
C ARG A 252 -10.29 12.26 -3.08
N PHE A 253 -9.79 11.02 -3.03
CA PHE A 253 -8.66 10.67 -2.18
C PHE A 253 -7.41 10.43 -3.03
N ARG A 254 -6.24 10.91 -2.58
CA ARG A 254 -4.94 10.56 -3.18
C ARG A 254 -4.37 9.28 -2.59
N THR A 255 -4.63 9.05 -1.31
CA THR A 255 -4.27 7.82 -0.60
C THR A 255 -5.48 7.34 0.19
N LEU A 256 -5.57 6.03 0.42
CA LEU A 256 -6.60 5.44 1.27
C LEU A 256 -5.95 4.84 2.51
N GLY A 257 -6.45 5.23 3.66
CA GLY A 257 -6.01 4.78 4.97
C GLY A 257 -7.18 4.38 5.85
N CYS A 258 -7.07 4.69 7.13
CA CYS A 258 -8.18 4.52 8.06
C CYS A 258 -9.12 5.74 7.97
N TYR A 259 -10.40 5.47 7.96
CA TYR A 259 -11.43 6.46 8.19
C TYR A 259 -11.49 6.80 9.70
N PRO A 260 -11.54 8.01 10.15
CA PRO A 260 -11.49 9.29 9.43
C PRO A 260 -10.09 9.93 9.39
N LEU A 261 -9.02 9.15 9.51
CA LEU A 261 -7.64 9.64 9.58
C LEU A 261 -7.06 9.98 8.19
N THR A 262 -7.86 9.89 7.16
CA THR A 262 -7.47 10.18 5.77
C THR A 262 -8.28 11.36 5.25
N GLY A 263 -7.60 12.47 4.98
CA GLY A 263 -8.22 13.66 4.37
C GLY A 263 -8.48 13.45 2.88
N ALA A 264 -9.58 14.02 2.40
CA ALA A 264 -9.89 14.16 0.99
C ALA A 264 -9.30 15.46 0.43
N VAL A 265 -9.18 15.54 -0.88
CA VAL A 265 -8.80 16.75 -1.62
C VAL A 265 -9.94 17.18 -2.54
N GLU A 266 -10.16 18.49 -2.67
CA GLU A 266 -11.07 19.01 -3.68
C GLU A 266 -10.52 18.73 -5.06
N SER A 267 -11.34 18.22 -5.95
CA SER A 267 -10.95 17.82 -7.29
C SER A 267 -12.19 17.59 -8.15
N GLU A 268 -12.06 17.83 -9.46
CA GLU A 268 -13.07 17.50 -10.45
C GLU A 268 -12.65 16.28 -11.30
N ALA A 269 -11.51 15.65 -11.01
CA ALA A 269 -11.00 14.50 -11.75
C ALA A 269 -11.85 13.25 -11.52
N THR A 270 -12.64 12.90 -12.52
CA THR A 270 -13.56 11.74 -12.51
C THR A 270 -13.03 10.55 -13.29
N THR A 271 -11.93 10.74 -14.02
CA THR A 271 -11.30 9.73 -14.88
C THR A 271 -9.81 9.59 -14.57
N LEU A 272 -9.20 8.45 -14.95
CA LEU A 272 -7.75 8.23 -14.79
C LEU A 272 -6.89 9.26 -15.53
N PRO A 273 -7.17 9.65 -16.79
CA PRO A 273 -6.42 10.71 -17.46
C PRO A 273 -6.45 12.05 -16.71
N GLU A 274 -7.59 12.45 -16.15
CA GLU A 274 -7.71 13.67 -15.37
C GLU A 274 -6.90 13.57 -14.05
N ILE A 275 -6.89 12.44 -13.38
CA ILE A 275 -6.06 12.20 -12.20
C ILE A 275 -4.57 12.31 -12.57
N ILE A 276 -4.14 11.72 -13.68
CA ILE A 276 -2.76 11.79 -14.16
C ILE A 276 -2.40 13.24 -14.47
N GLN A 277 -3.29 14.00 -15.11
CA GLN A 277 -3.08 15.42 -15.39
C GLN A 277 -2.91 16.24 -14.10
N GLU A 278 -3.77 16.04 -13.11
CA GLU A 278 -3.61 16.67 -11.80
C GLU A 278 -2.27 16.32 -11.15
N MET A 279 -1.84 15.06 -11.24
CA MET A 279 -0.54 14.62 -10.71
C MET A 279 0.64 15.35 -11.33
N LEU A 280 0.64 15.56 -12.63
CA LEU A 280 1.69 16.29 -13.35
C LEU A 280 1.78 17.76 -12.92
N LEU A 281 0.67 18.36 -12.49
CA LEU A 281 0.60 19.75 -12.02
C LEU A 281 0.90 19.91 -10.53
N THR A 282 0.84 18.82 -9.77
CA THR A 282 0.96 18.83 -8.29
C THR A 282 2.43 18.76 -7.88
N LYS A 283 2.86 19.70 -7.02
CA LYS A 283 4.21 19.73 -6.41
C LYS A 283 4.27 19.09 -5.02
N SER A 284 3.14 18.63 -4.47
CA SER A 284 3.06 18.11 -3.11
C SER A 284 3.04 16.60 -3.05
N SER A 285 3.65 16.03 -2.01
CA SER A 285 3.61 14.56 -1.75
C SER A 285 2.17 14.08 -1.52
N GLU A 286 1.88 12.84 -1.95
CA GLU A 286 0.59 12.17 -1.73
C GLU A 286 0.22 12.03 -0.23
N ARG A 287 1.23 12.02 0.65
CA ARG A 287 1.03 11.82 2.09
C ARG A 287 0.63 13.09 2.84
N GLN A 288 0.68 14.26 2.24
CA GLN A 288 0.31 15.53 2.90
C GLN A 288 -1.12 15.56 3.46
N GLY A 289 -2.05 14.74 2.96
CA GLY A 289 -3.43 14.63 3.46
C GLY A 289 -3.62 13.67 4.63
N ARG A 290 -2.56 13.05 5.16
CA ARG A 290 -2.68 12.11 6.28
C ARG A 290 -2.47 12.81 7.62
N VAL A 291 -3.48 12.81 8.46
CA VAL A 291 -3.44 13.41 9.81
C VAL A 291 -2.27 12.86 10.64
N ILE A 292 -1.95 11.58 10.50
CA ILE A 292 -0.87 10.93 11.27
C ILE A 292 0.54 11.38 10.89
N ASP A 293 0.75 11.97 9.71
CA ASP A 293 2.08 12.38 9.23
C ASP A 293 2.45 13.79 9.72
N HIS A 294 1.52 14.51 10.36
CA HIS A 294 1.78 15.79 11.02
C HIS A 294 2.46 15.64 12.39
N ASP A 295 2.51 14.42 12.95
CA ASP A 295 3.03 14.13 14.28
C ASP A 295 4.57 13.92 14.26
N ALA A 296 5.36 14.97 14.24
CA ALA A 296 6.81 15.07 14.44
C ALA A 296 7.72 14.58 13.27
N ALA A 297 8.82 15.33 13.07
CA ALA A 297 9.90 14.96 12.14
C ALA A 297 10.52 13.58 12.53
N ALA A 298 10.75 12.72 11.53
CA ALA A 298 11.27 11.35 11.68
C ALA A 298 10.32 10.32 12.32
N SER A 299 9.02 10.62 12.50
CA SER A 299 8.05 9.69 13.10
C SER A 299 7.97 8.34 12.38
N MET A 300 8.10 8.32 11.05
CA MET A 300 8.04 7.09 10.25
C MET A 300 9.26 6.19 10.42
N GLU A 301 10.47 6.75 10.57
CA GLU A 301 11.67 5.95 10.82
C GLU A 301 11.58 5.27 12.20
N LYS A 302 11.11 5.99 13.22
CA LYS A 302 10.86 5.44 14.54
C LYS A 302 9.78 4.34 14.51
N LYS A 303 8.67 4.56 13.81
CA LYS A 303 7.61 3.56 13.65
C LYS A 303 8.10 2.27 12.96
N LYS A 304 9.01 2.35 11.98
CA LYS A 304 9.64 1.16 11.38
C LYS A 304 10.52 0.39 12.35
N GLN A 305 11.26 1.10 13.20
CA GLN A 305 12.04 0.45 14.27
C GLN A 305 11.12 -0.26 15.27
N GLU A 306 9.89 0.21 15.45
CA GLU A 306 8.85 -0.41 16.26
C GLU A 306 8.11 -1.55 15.53
N GLY A 307 8.41 -1.78 14.25
CA GLY A 307 7.82 -2.84 13.42
C GLY A 307 6.64 -2.41 12.55
N TYR A 308 6.41 -1.10 12.39
CA TYR A 308 5.43 -0.57 11.43
C TYR A 308 5.84 -0.92 10.00
N PHE A 309 4.83 -1.05 9.16
CA PHE A 309 4.99 -1.36 7.74
C PHE A 309 4.97 -0.09 6.88
#